data_0cfed86621371d051a6b29f1fd308c3b
#
_entry.id   0cfed86621371d051a6b29f1fd308c3b
#
_cell.length_a   1.000
_cell.length_b   1.000
_cell.length_c   1.000
_cell.angle_alpha   90.00
_cell.angle_beta   90.00
_cell.angle_gamma   90.00
#
_symmetry.space_group_name_H-M   'P 1'
#
loop_
_entity.id
_entity.type
_entity.pdbx_description
1 polymer ?
#
loop_
_entity_poly.entity_id
_entity_poly.type
_entity_poly.pdbx_seq_one_letter_code
_entity_poly.pdbx_strand_id
1 'polypeptide(L)'
;MAWRLLRLEPLGLQEGPASPPEPGAFRPLEEPWEAKRGGQAPWPEPLYFVDGRERAEALVAQGPRLALLGCVAAGAVALKGGRVEVLGLRVRRVGVGLEEALWAGELVYEPAPTLGEGLEGLQAGLRAAREALEKEVAEGHEGGLLVVDGPVRL
;
A
#
# COMPACT_ATOMS: atom_id res chain seq x y z
N MET A 1 11.17 -12.51 -27.33
CA MET A 1 9.73 -12.25 -27.53
C MET A 1 9.37 -10.96 -26.82
N ALA A 2 8.69 -10.07 -27.49
CA ALA A 2 8.33 -8.77 -26.92
C ALA A 2 7.11 -8.89 -25.99
N TRP A 3 7.03 -8.03 -25.00
CA TRP A 3 5.83 -7.83 -24.21
C TRP A 3 4.77 -7.13 -25.05
N ARG A 4 3.52 -7.57 -24.94
CA ARG A 4 2.37 -6.95 -25.60
C ARG A 4 1.35 -6.50 -24.57
N LEU A 5 0.74 -5.36 -24.82
CA LEU A 5 -0.35 -4.86 -23.98
C LEU A 5 -1.59 -5.75 -24.17
N LEU A 6 -2.16 -6.23 -23.07
CA LEU A 6 -3.45 -6.92 -23.05
C LEU A 6 -4.58 -5.99 -22.66
N ARG A 7 -4.40 -5.19 -21.63
CA ARG A 7 -5.40 -4.30 -21.09
C ARG A 7 -4.77 -3.12 -20.38
N LEU A 8 -5.33 -1.94 -20.58
CA LEU A 8 -5.12 -0.81 -19.68
C LEU A 8 -6.08 -0.95 -18.52
N GLU A 9 -5.55 -0.87 -17.31
CA GLU A 9 -6.39 -0.92 -16.14
C GLU A 9 -7.18 0.38 -16.00
N PRO A 10 -8.51 0.28 -15.77
CA PRO A 10 -9.29 1.46 -15.48
C PRO A 10 -8.80 2.09 -14.18
N LEU A 11 -8.90 3.40 -14.11
CA LEU A 11 -8.63 4.20 -12.92
C LEU A 11 -9.50 3.70 -11.75
N GLY A 12 -8.87 2.94 -10.85
CA GLY A 12 -9.51 2.46 -9.63
C GLY A 12 -10.51 1.35 -9.89
N LEU A 13 -10.11 0.11 -9.67
CA LEU A 13 -11.01 -0.85 -9.12
C LEU A 13 -11.34 -0.32 -7.72
N GLN A 14 -12.41 0.43 -7.58
CA GLN A 14 -13.04 0.61 -6.30
C GLN A 14 -13.51 -0.78 -5.89
N GLU A 15 -12.79 -1.40 -4.97
CA GLU A 15 -13.44 -2.35 -4.11
C GLU A 15 -14.60 -1.57 -3.50
N GLY A 16 -15.81 -1.96 -3.84
CA GLY A 16 -17.00 -1.36 -3.24
C GLY A 16 -16.84 -1.44 -1.72
N PRO A 17 -17.47 -0.54 -0.97
CA PRO A 17 -17.40 -0.60 0.49
C PRO A 17 -17.77 -2.01 0.91
N ALA A 18 -16.93 -2.63 1.75
CA ALA A 18 -17.24 -3.92 2.34
C ALA A 18 -18.65 -3.83 2.91
N SER A 19 -19.50 -4.81 2.57
CA SER A 19 -20.84 -4.84 3.13
C SER A 19 -20.74 -4.72 4.64
N PRO A 20 -21.54 -3.84 5.28
CA PRO A 20 -21.49 -3.72 6.72
C PRO A 20 -21.78 -5.10 7.32
N PRO A 21 -21.06 -5.50 8.37
CA PRO A 21 -21.30 -6.78 9.00
C PRO A 21 -22.73 -6.84 9.55
N GLU A 22 -23.31 -8.02 9.48
CA GLU A 22 -24.67 -8.22 9.98
C GLU A 22 -24.78 -7.88 11.48
N PRO A 23 -25.88 -7.25 11.90
CA PRO A 23 -26.12 -6.99 13.31
C PRO A 23 -26.07 -8.31 14.11
N GLY A 24 -25.28 -8.34 15.18
CA GLY A 24 -25.10 -9.54 16.02
C GLY A 24 -23.85 -10.37 15.70
N ALA A 25 -23.11 -10.05 14.63
CA ALA A 25 -21.85 -10.73 14.29
C ALA A 25 -20.66 -10.32 15.21
N PHE A 26 -20.82 -9.29 16.03
CA PHE A 26 -19.77 -8.81 16.92
C PHE A 26 -19.85 -9.45 18.30
N ARG A 27 -18.72 -10.00 18.73
CA ARG A 27 -18.50 -10.39 20.11
C ARG A 27 -17.41 -9.51 20.71
N PRO A 28 -17.71 -8.77 21.80
CA PRO A 28 -16.67 -7.97 22.44
C PRO A 28 -15.58 -8.88 23.00
N LEU A 29 -14.32 -8.50 22.80
CA LEU A 29 -13.16 -9.20 23.33
C LEU A 29 -12.86 -8.80 24.77
N GLU A 30 -13.37 -7.67 25.19
CA GLU A 30 -13.21 -7.12 26.54
C GLU A 30 -14.59 -6.87 27.17
N GLU A 31 -14.71 -7.21 28.44
CA GLU A 31 -15.90 -6.93 29.23
C GLU A 31 -15.52 -6.08 30.46
N PRO A 32 -16.35 -5.12 30.84
CA PRO A 32 -17.62 -4.72 30.24
C PRO A 32 -17.43 -3.94 28.91
N TRP A 33 -18.28 -4.20 27.92
CA TRP A 33 -18.34 -3.44 26.68
C TRP A 33 -19.04 -2.11 26.90
N GLU A 34 -18.29 -1.10 27.21
CA GLU A 34 -18.76 0.25 27.47
C GLU A 34 -17.87 1.30 26.82
N ALA A 35 -18.44 2.46 26.53
CA ALA A 35 -17.67 3.59 26.03
C ALA A 35 -16.70 4.08 27.13
N LYS A 36 -15.41 4.03 26.84
CA LYS A 36 -14.37 4.54 27.73
C LYS A 36 -13.98 5.95 27.28
N ARG A 37 -13.87 6.89 28.21
CA ARG A 37 -13.27 8.19 27.93
C ARG A 37 -11.77 8.03 27.81
N GLY A 38 -11.19 8.62 26.77
CA GLY A 38 -9.74 8.72 26.64
C GLY A 38 -9.12 9.44 27.84
N GLY A 39 -7.91 9.07 28.21
CA GLY A 39 -7.15 9.76 29.24
C GLY A 39 -6.78 11.18 28.80
N GLN A 40 -6.40 12.02 29.77
CA GLN A 40 -5.92 13.38 29.52
C GLN A 40 -4.39 13.43 29.30
N ALA A 41 -3.77 12.28 29.08
CA ALA A 41 -2.34 12.25 28.78
C ALA A 41 -2.06 13.00 27.46
N PRO A 42 -1.01 13.82 27.41
CA PRO A 42 -0.61 14.47 26.18
C PRO A 42 -0.22 13.43 25.14
N TRP A 43 -0.57 13.69 23.88
CA TRP A 43 -0.13 12.87 22.77
C TRP A 43 1.40 12.85 22.70
N PRO A 44 2.01 11.67 22.47
CA PRO A 44 3.44 11.63 22.22
C PRO A 44 3.79 12.51 21.02
N GLU A 45 4.86 13.28 21.11
CA GLU A 45 5.35 14.09 20.00
C GLU A 45 6.78 13.67 19.62
N PRO A 46 7.05 13.68 18.32
CA PRO A 46 6.14 13.89 17.19
C PRO A 46 5.23 12.69 16.94
N LEU A 47 4.05 12.93 16.32
CA LEU A 47 3.21 11.90 15.73
C LEU A 47 3.56 11.76 14.26
N TYR A 48 3.93 10.57 13.83
CA TYR A 48 4.18 10.25 12.44
C TYR A 48 3.01 9.47 11.85
N PHE A 49 2.60 9.84 10.66
CA PHE A 49 1.60 9.10 9.88
C PHE A 49 2.25 8.66 8.57
N VAL A 50 2.16 7.38 8.27
CA VAL A 50 2.64 6.80 7.02
C VAL A 50 1.46 6.14 6.33
N ASP A 51 1.29 6.45 5.07
CA ASP A 51 0.28 5.84 4.22
C ASP A 51 0.82 5.64 2.82
N GLY A 52 0.29 4.64 2.12
CA GLY A 52 0.67 4.31 0.77
C GLY A 52 -0.51 3.96 -0.11
N ARG A 53 -0.27 4.02 -1.42
CA ARG A 53 -1.25 3.68 -2.42
C ARG A 53 -0.61 2.91 -3.57
N GLU A 54 -1.34 1.93 -4.09
CA GLU A 54 -1.01 1.26 -5.33
C GLU A 54 -2.06 1.54 -6.41
N ARG A 55 -1.60 1.49 -7.65
CA ARG A 55 -2.45 1.60 -8.82
C ARG A 55 -1.93 0.69 -9.93
N ALA A 56 -2.76 -0.25 -10.35
CA ALA A 56 -2.50 -1.00 -11.56
C ALA A 56 -2.65 -0.09 -12.79
N GLU A 57 -1.71 -0.15 -13.72
CA GLU A 57 -1.70 0.68 -14.93
C GLU A 57 -1.99 -0.16 -16.18
N ALA A 58 -1.37 -1.34 -16.29
CA ALA A 58 -1.56 -2.21 -17.45
C ALA A 58 -1.30 -3.68 -17.15
N LEU A 59 -2.01 -4.55 -17.85
CA LEU A 59 -1.70 -5.97 -17.92
C LEU A 59 -1.00 -6.25 -19.24
N VAL A 60 0.14 -6.90 -19.18
CA VAL A 60 0.96 -7.24 -20.35
C VAL A 60 1.27 -8.73 -20.39
N ALA A 61 1.54 -9.25 -21.58
CA ALA A 61 1.89 -10.64 -21.78
C ALA A 61 3.12 -10.80 -22.68
N GLN A 62 3.88 -11.83 -22.40
CA GLN A 62 4.97 -12.33 -23.25
C GLN A 62 4.84 -13.83 -23.36
N GLY A 63 4.28 -14.31 -24.47
CA GLY A 63 3.87 -15.71 -24.58
C GLY A 63 2.84 -16.09 -23.52
N PRO A 64 3.07 -17.16 -22.74
CA PRO A 64 2.16 -17.56 -21.65
C PRO A 64 2.36 -16.74 -20.35
N ARG A 65 3.38 -15.89 -20.29
CA ARG A 65 3.72 -15.12 -19.11
C ARG A 65 2.90 -13.84 -19.06
N LEU A 66 2.38 -13.54 -17.87
CA LEU A 66 1.68 -12.29 -17.57
C LEU A 66 2.51 -11.44 -16.62
N ALA A 67 2.40 -10.14 -16.76
CA ALA A 67 2.92 -9.18 -15.80
C ALA A 67 1.92 -8.03 -15.60
N LEU A 68 1.84 -7.54 -14.37
CA LEU A 68 1.02 -6.39 -14.01
C LEU A 68 1.93 -5.18 -13.79
N LEU A 69 1.78 -4.21 -14.65
CA LEU A 69 2.48 -2.92 -14.51
C LEU A 69 1.67 -2.03 -13.59
N GLY A 70 2.34 -1.39 -12.65
CA GLY A 70 1.67 -0.51 -11.71
C GLY A 70 2.59 0.53 -11.10
N CYS A 71 1.98 1.45 -10.41
CA CYS A 71 2.64 2.50 -9.67
C CYS A 71 2.31 2.36 -8.18
N VAL A 72 3.31 2.44 -7.34
CA VAL A 72 3.18 2.45 -5.89
C VAL A 72 3.73 3.75 -5.34
N ALA A 73 3.06 4.30 -4.35
CA ALA A 73 3.48 5.51 -3.67
C ALA A 73 3.36 5.32 -2.16
N ALA A 74 4.23 5.97 -1.41
CA ALA A 74 4.13 6.07 0.03
C ALA A 74 4.63 7.44 0.50
N GLY A 75 3.98 7.98 1.52
CA GLY A 75 4.34 9.25 2.11
C GLY A 75 4.30 9.22 3.62
N ALA A 76 5.02 10.13 4.23
CA ALA A 76 5.01 10.34 5.66
C ALA A 76 4.80 11.81 6.01
N VAL A 77 4.02 12.05 7.04
CA VAL A 77 3.83 13.36 7.64
C VAL A 77 4.10 13.28 9.14
N ALA A 78 4.59 14.37 9.71
CA ALA A 78 4.72 14.53 11.16
C ALA A 78 3.78 15.61 11.66
N LEU A 79 3.15 15.35 12.80
CA LEU A 79 2.43 16.34 13.58
C LEU A 79 3.28 16.66 14.83
N LYS A 80 3.72 17.91 14.93
CA LYS A 80 4.51 18.42 16.03
C LYS A 80 4.10 19.85 16.36
N GLY A 81 3.80 20.09 17.63
CA GLY A 81 3.41 21.43 18.09
C GLY A 81 2.22 22.03 17.31
N GLY A 82 1.23 21.22 16.94
CA GLY A 82 0.07 21.65 16.15
C GLY A 82 0.38 21.95 14.67
N ARG A 83 1.57 21.64 14.18
CA ARG A 83 1.98 21.82 12.79
C ARG A 83 2.15 20.47 12.09
N VAL A 84 1.74 20.42 10.83
CA VAL A 84 1.93 19.26 9.95
C VAL A 84 3.11 19.55 9.02
N GLU A 85 4.05 18.62 8.99
CA GLU A 85 5.22 18.67 8.12
C GLU A 85 5.23 17.43 7.22
N VAL A 86 5.39 17.62 5.91
CA VAL A 86 5.59 16.52 4.96
C VAL A 86 7.04 16.10 5.02
N LEU A 87 7.30 14.86 5.44
CA LEU A 87 8.64 14.33 5.64
C LEU A 87 9.20 13.67 4.39
N GLY A 88 8.35 13.11 3.56
CA GLY A 88 8.76 12.47 2.33
C GLY A 88 7.59 11.93 1.53
N LEU A 89 7.80 11.85 0.24
CA LEU A 89 6.94 11.17 -0.72
C LEU A 89 7.82 10.37 -1.67
N ARG A 90 7.53 9.09 -1.83
CA ARG A 90 8.20 8.22 -2.78
C ARG A 90 7.21 7.60 -3.73
N VAL A 91 7.60 7.53 -4.99
CA VAL A 91 6.79 6.92 -6.06
C VAL A 91 7.69 5.99 -6.86
N ARG A 92 7.22 4.79 -7.12
CA ARG A 92 7.93 3.80 -7.95
C ARG A 92 6.97 3.16 -8.93
N ARG A 93 7.48 2.86 -10.12
CA ARG A 93 6.79 1.99 -11.05
C ARG A 93 7.37 0.59 -10.97
N VAL A 94 6.51 -0.39 -10.83
CA VAL A 94 6.88 -1.81 -10.70
C VAL A 94 6.14 -2.65 -11.71
N GLY A 95 6.81 -3.67 -12.20
CA GLY A 95 6.22 -4.69 -13.04
C GLY A 95 6.24 -6.03 -12.32
N VAL A 96 5.09 -6.39 -11.75
CA VAL A 96 4.94 -7.67 -11.05
C VAL A 96 4.92 -8.80 -12.06
N GLY A 97 5.83 -9.75 -11.92
CA GLY A 97 6.02 -10.86 -12.88
C GLY A 97 7.05 -10.58 -13.97
N LEU A 98 7.69 -9.42 -13.99
CA LEU A 98 8.85 -9.15 -14.82
C LEU A 98 10.11 -9.78 -14.22
N GLU A 99 11.03 -10.22 -15.06
CA GLU A 99 12.39 -10.66 -14.67
C GLU A 99 13.41 -9.54 -14.84
N GLU A 100 13.15 -8.66 -15.81
CA GLU A 100 14.00 -7.53 -16.13
C GLU A 100 13.15 -6.26 -16.23
N ALA A 101 13.78 -5.10 -16.10
CA ALA A 101 13.10 -3.83 -16.24
C ALA A 101 12.45 -3.70 -17.62
N LEU A 102 11.23 -3.19 -17.65
CA LEU A 102 10.47 -2.94 -18.88
C LEU A 102 10.35 -1.44 -19.11
N TRP A 103 10.80 -1.00 -20.28
CA TRP A 103 10.71 0.39 -20.71
C TRP A 103 9.46 0.59 -21.57
N ALA A 104 8.66 1.56 -21.20
CA ALA A 104 7.50 2.04 -21.97
C ALA A 104 7.68 3.54 -22.25
N GLY A 105 8.30 3.85 -23.36
CA GLY A 105 8.76 5.21 -23.64
C GLY A 105 9.84 5.63 -22.63
N GLU A 106 9.62 6.72 -21.91
CA GLU A 106 10.50 7.20 -20.85
C GLU A 106 10.23 6.57 -19.47
N LEU A 107 9.15 5.79 -19.36
CA LEU A 107 8.79 5.13 -18.12
C LEU A 107 9.53 3.79 -18.00
N VAL A 108 10.05 3.52 -16.82
CA VAL A 108 10.65 2.23 -16.49
C VAL A 108 9.86 1.55 -15.37
N TYR A 109 9.54 0.27 -15.58
CA TYR A 109 8.92 -0.60 -14.59
C TYR A 109 9.97 -1.58 -14.09
N GLU A 110 10.31 -1.46 -12.81
CA GLU A 110 11.26 -2.35 -12.14
C GLU A 110 10.61 -3.68 -11.78
N PRO A 111 11.33 -4.80 -11.89
CA PRO A 111 10.80 -6.10 -11.54
C PRO A 111 10.33 -6.17 -10.10
N ALA A 112 9.18 -6.79 -9.89
CA ALA A 112 8.66 -7.16 -8.58
C ALA A 112 8.14 -8.60 -8.60
N PRO A 113 8.30 -9.37 -7.50
CA PRO A 113 7.86 -10.76 -7.46
C PRO A 113 6.34 -10.88 -7.41
N THR A 114 5.83 -11.94 -8.02
CA THR A 114 4.45 -12.38 -7.81
C THR A 114 4.31 -13.04 -6.44
N LEU A 115 3.13 -12.92 -5.83
CA LEU A 115 2.80 -13.60 -4.58
C LEU A 115 1.59 -14.50 -4.78
N GLY A 116 1.80 -15.60 -5.47
CA GLY A 116 0.76 -16.56 -5.84
C GLY A 116 0.61 -16.70 -7.34
N GLU A 117 -0.46 -17.35 -7.76
CA GLU A 117 -0.75 -17.65 -9.15
C GLU A 117 -1.76 -16.71 -9.77
N GLY A 118 -1.70 -16.58 -11.09
CA GLY A 118 -2.68 -15.83 -11.86
C GLY A 118 -2.73 -14.35 -11.54
N LEU A 119 -3.84 -13.72 -11.86
CA LEU A 119 -4.04 -12.30 -11.67
C LEU A 119 -4.02 -11.89 -10.18
N GLU A 120 -4.54 -12.74 -9.31
CA GLU A 120 -4.52 -12.50 -7.85
C GLU A 120 -3.08 -12.44 -7.31
N GLY A 121 -2.20 -13.32 -7.80
CA GLY A 121 -0.78 -13.31 -7.44
C GLY A 121 -0.06 -12.05 -7.92
N LEU A 122 -0.43 -11.53 -9.09
CA LEU A 122 0.09 -10.26 -9.61
C LEU A 122 -0.40 -9.06 -8.77
N GLN A 123 -1.66 -9.02 -8.40
CA GLN A 123 -2.23 -7.98 -7.56
C GLN A 123 -1.63 -8.01 -6.15
N ALA A 124 -1.45 -9.21 -5.58
CA ALA A 124 -0.78 -9.38 -4.29
C ALA A 124 0.66 -8.89 -4.32
N GLY A 125 1.38 -9.13 -5.41
CA GLY A 125 2.73 -8.60 -5.62
C GLY A 125 2.78 -7.08 -5.68
N LEU A 126 1.81 -6.44 -6.34
CA LEU A 126 1.69 -4.98 -6.38
C LEU A 126 1.44 -4.38 -4.99
N ARG A 127 0.53 -5.00 -4.23
CA ARG A 127 0.26 -4.62 -2.83
C ARG A 127 1.51 -4.76 -1.95
N ALA A 128 2.24 -5.86 -2.07
CA ALA A 128 3.47 -6.07 -1.33
C ALA A 128 4.55 -5.03 -1.67
N ALA A 129 4.64 -4.60 -2.92
CA ALA A 129 5.55 -3.53 -3.32
C ALA A 129 5.18 -2.19 -2.66
N ARG A 130 3.88 -1.88 -2.51
CA ARG A 130 3.41 -0.72 -1.75
C ARG A 130 3.78 -0.83 -0.26
N GLU A 131 3.48 -1.97 0.36
CA GLU A 131 3.80 -2.21 1.77
C GLU A 131 5.30 -2.08 2.06
N ALA A 132 6.15 -2.58 1.15
CA ALA A 132 7.60 -2.42 1.26
C ALA A 132 8.03 -0.95 1.19
N LEU A 133 7.39 -0.16 0.32
CA LEU A 133 7.68 1.27 0.20
C LEU A 133 7.21 2.06 1.43
N GLU A 134 6.05 1.71 2.00
CA GLU A 134 5.57 2.26 3.28
C GLU A 134 6.57 1.99 4.41
N LYS A 135 7.07 0.77 4.48
CA LYS A 135 8.09 0.40 5.46
C LYS A 135 9.37 1.22 5.30
N GLU A 136 9.88 1.38 4.08
CA GLU A 136 11.06 2.21 3.82
C GLU A 136 10.86 3.67 4.26
N VAL A 137 9.68 4.23 4.00
CA VAL A 137 9.34 5.59 4.42
C VAL A 137 9.21 5.68 5.95
N ALA A 138 8.64 4.67 6.58
CA ALA A 138 8.48 4.60 8.04
C ALA A 138 9.82 4.47 8.78
N GLU A 139 10.75 3.67 8.27
CA GLU A 139 12.06 3.41 8.90
C GLU A 139 12.97 4.66 8.94
N GLY A 140 12.68 5.67 8.14
CA GLY A 140 13.44 6.93 8.12
C GLY A 140 13.18 7.86 9.31
N HIS A 141 12.32 7.49 10.27
CA HIS A 141 11.89 8.37 11.36
C HIS A 141 12.15 7.75 12.71
N GLU A 142 12.83 8.49 13.58
CA GLU A 142 13.17 8.08 14.93
C GLU A 142 12.42 8.92 15.98
N GLY A 143 12.05 8.28 17.07
CA GLY A 143 11.34 8.89 18.19
C GLY A 143 9.87 9.15 17.90
N GLY A 144 9.11 9.48 18.91
CA GLY A 144 7.67 9.73 18.79
C GLY A 144 6.82 8.47 18.62
N LEU A 145 5.63 8.64 18.09
CA LEU A 145 4.67 7.57 17.82
C LEU A 145 4.40 7.49 16.32
N LEU A 146 4.59 6.30 15.75
CA LEU A 146 4.27 6.02 14.36
C LEU A 146 2.86 5.41 14.27
N VAL A 147 2.01 6.03 13.49
CA VAL A 147 0.66 5.56 13.17
C VAL A 147 0.65 5.06 11.73
N VAL A 148 0.26 3.81 11.56
CA VAL A 148 0.10 3.16 10.25
C VAL A 148 -1.31 2.59 10.13
N ASP A 149 -1.86 2.59 8.93
CA ASP A 149 -3.12 1.92 8.63
C ASP A 149 -2.85 0.47 8.23
N GLY A 150 -3.54 -0.45 8.88
CA GLY A 150 -3.45 -1.88 8.61
C GLY A 150 -2.61 -2.69 9.60
N PRO A 151 -2.38 -3.97 9.33
CA PRO A 151 -1.66 -4.86 10.24
C PRO A 151 -0.17 -4.51 10.29
N VAL A 152 0.33 -4.30 11.49
CA VAL A 152 1.78 -4.17 11.72
C VAL A 152 2.41 -5.55 11.59
N ARG A 153 3.16 -5.75 10.53
CA ARG A 153 3.99 -6.94 10.36
C ARG A 153 5.41 -6.59 10.79
N LEU A 154 5.78 -7.13 11.93
CA LEU A 154 7.15 -7.02 12.49
C LEU A 154 8.11 -7.92 11.73
#